data_cef760c1aff6fe216301446a5122ff5b
#
_entry.id   cef760c1aff6fe216301446a5122ff5b
#
_cell.length_a   1.000
_cell.length_b   1.000
_cell.length_c   1.000
_cell.angle_alpha   90.00
_cell.angle_beta   90.00
_cell.angle_gamma   90.00
#
_symmetry.space_group_name_H-M   'P 1'
#
loop_
_entity.id
_entity.type
_entity.pdbx_description
1 polymer ?
#
loop_
_entity_poly.entity_id
_entity_poly.type
_entity_poly.pdbx_seq_one_letter_code
_entity_poly.pdbx_strand_id
1 'polypeptide(L)'
;LKTCVIWTVNLDSRKTRSEGRKIPKEFAVPNVKLAELIEACKELGLQFEVEEKRYPKCWWEEGGRVVVPKNKSKIKLMIEIAKKIAEIRKRREEKRRRK
;
A
#
# COMPACT_ATOMS: atom_id res chain seq x y z
N LEU A 1 -16.58 14.03 7.44
CA LEU A 1 -15.95 13.12 6.48
C LEU A 1 -14.90 12.27 7.17
N LYS A 2 -15.09 10.96 7.10
CA LYS A 2 -14.12 10.03 7.67
C LYS A 2 -12.98 9.77 6.70
N THR A 3 -11.78 9.73 7.22
CA THR A 3 -10.59 9.38 6.44
C THR A 3 -9.93 8.16 7.08
N CYS A 4 -9.12 7.45 6.32
CA CYS A 4 -8.29 6.40 6.88
C CYS A 4 -6.84 6.58 6.44
N VAL A 5 -5.94 6.17 7.31
CA VAL A 5 -4.50 6.25 7.10
C VAL A 5 -4.00 4.86 6.73
N ILE A 6 -3.28 4.77 5.61
CA ILE A 6 -2.71 3.52 5.14
C ILE A 6 -1.19 3.67 5.06
N TRP A 7 -0.49 2.83 5.81
CA TRP A 7 0.96 2.79 5.82
C TRP A 7 1.47 1.74 4.85
N THR A 8 2.67 1.92 4.31
CA THR A 8 3.30 0.92 3.45
C THR A 8 3.42 -0.43 4.15
N VAL A 9 3.77 -0.44 5.44
CA VAL A 9 3.90 -1.68 6.22
C VAL A 9 2.59 -2.43 6.40
N ASN A 10 1.45 -1.72 6.32
CA ASN A 10 0.13 -2.36 6.45
C ASN A 10 -0.13 -3.37 5.33
N LEU A 11 0.53 -3.20 4.19
CA LEU A 11 0.34 -4.00 2.98
C LEU A 11 1.52 -4.92 2.69
N ASP A 12 2.57 -4.88 3.50
CA ASP A 12 3.81 -5.60 3.25
C ASP A 12 3.74 -7.04 3.75
N SER A 13 3.87 -8.00 2.82
CA SER A 13 3.80 -9.42 3.14
C SER A 13 4.99 -9.93 3.95
N ARG A 14 6.08 -9.16 4.00
CA ARG A 14 7.26 -9.50 4.82
C ARG A 14 7.04 -9.19 6.29
N LYS A 15 5.99 -8.45 6.61
CA LYS A 15 5.66 -8.07 7.99
C LYS A 15 4.64 -9.02 8.59
N THR A 16 4.76 -9.30 9.88
CA THR A 16 3.72 -10.02 10.63
C THR A 16 2.63 -9.02 11.04
N ARG A 17 1.52 -9.54 11.53
CA ARG A 17 0.45 -8.66 12.04
C ARG A 17 0.92 -7.80 13.19
N SER A 18 1.76 -8.34 14.07
CA SER A 18 2.30 -7.57 15.19
C SER A 18 3.29 -6.50 14.73
N GLU A 19 3.91 -6.66 13.56
CA GLU A 19 4.82 -5.67 12.99
C GLU A 19 4.10 -4.59 12.17
N GLY A 20 2.81 -4.71 11.95
CA GLY A 20 2.01 -3.67 11.30
C GLY A 20 1.18 -4.09 10.11
N ARG A 21 1.30 -5.33 9.63
CA ARG A 21 0.46 -5.79 8.51
C ARG A 21 -1.01 -5.88 8.95
N LYS A 22 -1.89 -5.28 8.15
CA LYS A 22 -3.32 -5.20 8.47
C LYS A 22 -4.21 -6.05 7.57
N ILE A 23 -3.64 -6.68 6.53
CA ILE A 23 -4.39 -7.54 5.60
C ILE A 23 -3.82 -8.96 5.62
N PRO A 24 -4.61 -9.97 5.16
CA PRO A 24 -4.10 -11.34 5.06
C PRO A 24 -2.85 -11.40 4.18
N LYS A 25 -1.92 -12.29 4.52
CA LYS A 25 -0.66 -12.44 3.79
C LYS A 25 -0.87 -12.75 2.30
N GLU A 26 -1.94 -13.49 1.98
CA GLU A 26 -2.25 -13.85 0.59
C GLU A 26 -2.56 -12.67 -0.30
N PHE A 27 -3.03 -11.56 0.28
CA PHE A 27 -3.31 -10.33 -0.46
C PHE A 27 -2.19 -9.30 -0.33
N ALA A 28 -1.25 -9.51 0.57
CA ALA A 28 -0.16 -8.58 0.82
C ALA A 28 0.93 -8.70 -0.26
N VAL A 29 1.70 -7.63 -0.42
CA VAL A 29 2.75 -7.52 -1.44
C VAL A 29 4.09 -7.30 -0.72
N PRO A 30 5.17 -7.98 -1.13
CA PRO A 30 6.45 -7.78 -0.47
C PRO A 30 7.07 -6.42 -0.82
N ASN A 31 7.74 -5.83 0.15
CA ASN A 31 8.51 -4.59 -0.03
C ASN A 31 7.72 -3.46 -0.70
N VAL A 32 6.58 -3.08 -0.10
CA VAL A 32 5.74 -1.99 -0.60
C VAL A 32 6.46 -0.66 -0.39
N LYS A 33 6.60 0.10 -1.47
CA LYS A 33 7.22 1.43 -1.44
C LYS A 33 6.15 2.51 -1.52
N LEU A 34 6.46 3.68 -0.95
CA LEU A 34 5.53 4.81 -0.97
C LEU A 34 5.12 5.20 -2.40
N ALA A 35 6.07 5.18 -3.33
CA ALA A 35 5.78 5.48 -4.73
C ALA A 35 4.74 4.53 -5.33
N GLU A 36 4.83 3.24 -5.00
CA GLU A 36 3.86 2.25 -5.46
C GLU A 36 2.48 2.48 -4.85
N LEU A 37 2.46 2.83 -3.56
CA LEU A 37 1.22 3.16 -2.87
C LEU A 37 0.52 4.36 -3.49
N ILE A 38 1.28 5.40 -3.80
CA ILE A 38 0.77 6.61 -4.46
C ILE A 38 0.20 6.27 -5.84
N GLU A 39 0.95 5.50 -6.63
CA GLU A 39 0.53 5.10 -7.97
C GLU A 39 -0.76 4.29 -7.95
N ALA A 40 -0.87 3.36 -7.00
CA ALA A 40 -2.08 2.55 -6.84
C ALA A 40 -3.30 3.42 -6.51
N CYS A 41 -3.13 4.40 -5.61
CA CYS A 41 -4.21 5.32 -5.26
C CYS A 41 -4.64 6.15 -6.47
N LYS A 42 -3.70 6.60 -7.28
CA LYS A 42 -4.00 7.36 -8.51
C LYS A 42 -4.79 6.51 -9.51
N GLU A 43 -4.40 5.26 -9.72
CA GLU A 43 -5.08 4.39 -10.66
C GLU A 43 -6.49 4.01 -10.20
N LEU A 44 -6.70 3.94 -8.89
CA LEU A 44 -8.02 3.67 -8.33
C LEU A 44 -8.91 4.92 -8.30
N GLY A 45 -8.37 6.07 -8.69
CA GLY A 45 -9.12 7.32 -8.69
C GLY A 45 -9.40 7.87 -7.31
N LEU A 46 -8.64 7.49 -6.32
CA LEU A 46 -8.80 7.95 -4.94
C LEU A 46 -8.15 9.31 -4.75
N GLN A 47 -8.81 10.16 -3.97
CA GLN A 47 -8.19 11.38 -3.50
C GLN A 47 -7.31 10.97 -2.32
N PHE A 48 -6.09 11.48 -2.26
CA PHE A 48 -5.17 11.10 -1.20
C PHE A 48 -4.21 12.22 -0.86
N GLU A 49 -3.71 12.17 0.37
CA GLU A 49 -2.63 13.03 0.83
C GLU A 49 -1.48 12.14 1.24
N VAL A 50 -0.25 12.56 0.93
CA VAL A 50 0.95 11.78 1.22
C VAL A 50 1.70 12.39 2.39
N GLU A 51 2.10 11.54 3.32
CA GLU A 51 2.95 11.94 4.43
C GLU A 51 4.17 11.02 4.49
N GLU A 52 5.36 11.60 4.40
CA GLU A 52 6.61 10.86 4.51
C GLU A 52 6.98 10.71 5.99
N LYS A 53 6.32 9.76 6.67
CA LYS A 53 6.57 9.47 8.08
C LYS A 53 6.94 8.00 8.23
N ARG A 54 7.73 7.70 9.26
CA ARG A 54 8.11 6.33 9.56
C ARG A 54 7.09 5.70 10.50
N TYR A 55 6.75 4.44 10.21
CA TYR A 55 5.86 3.68 11.08
C TYR A 55 6.55 3.48 12.44
N PRO A 56 5.89 3.74 13.58
CA PRO A 56 6.53 3.68 14.88
C PRO A 56 7.23 2.37 15.23
N LYS A 57 6.68 1.23 14.81
CA LYS A 57 7.28 -0.08 15.08
C LYS A 57 8.45 -0.41 14.14
N CYS A 58 8.59 0.32 13.05
CA CYS A 58 9.61 0.08 12.03
C CYS A 58 10.29 1.41 11.65
N TRP A 59 10.59 2.22 12.65
CA TRP A 59 11.11 3.57 12.46
C TRP A 59 12.44 3.61 11.70
N TRP A 60 13.18 2.51 11.70
CA TRP A 60 14.46 2.39 10.98
C TRP A 60 14.30 2.10 9.50
N GLU A 61 13.09 1.77 9.04
CA GLU A 61 12.82 1.46 7.64
C GLU A 61 12.24 2.67 6.93
N GLU A 62 12.59 2.81 5.65
CA GLU A 62 11.97 3.82 4.81
C GLU A 62 10.52 3.45 4.54
N GLY A 63 9.67 4.45 4.42
CA GLY A 63 8.27 4.21 4.15
C GLY A 63 7.48 5.50 4.22
N GLY A 64 6.18 5.37 4.29
CA GLY A 64 5.31 6.51 4.38
C GLY A 64 3.87 6.08 4.55
N ARG A 65 2.99 7.06 4.55
CA ARG A 65 1.56 6.81 4.66
C ARG A 65 0.77 7.71 3.73
N VAL A 66 -0.41 7.25 3.35
CA VAL A 66 -1.37 8.07 2.62
C VAL A 66 -2.64 8.17 3.42
N VAL A 67 -3.30 9.32 3.32
CA VAL A 67 -4.59 9.56 3.95
C VAL A 67 -5.63 9.60 2.83
N VAL A 68 -6.61 8.71 2.90
CA VAL A 68 -7.64 8.59 1.86
C VAL A 68 -9.04 8.69 2.45
N PRO A 69 -10.04 9.17 1.70
CA PRO A 69 -11.43 9.17 2.18
C PRO A 69 -11.91 7.75 2.41
N LYS A 70 -12.58 7.53 3.52
CA LYS A 70 -13.11 6.21 3.86
C LYS A 70 -14.54 6.06 3.32
N ASN A 71 -14.67 5.44 2.17
CA ASN A 71 -15.98 5.17 1.55
C ASN A 71 -16.39 3.70 1.63
N LYS A 72 -15.53 2.87 2.20
CA LYS A 72 -15.79 1.45 2.44
C LYS A 72 -14.91 0.97 3.60
N SER A 73 -15.02 -0.30 3.97
CA SER A 73 -14.20 -0.88 5.02
C SER A 73 -12.71 -0.65 4.75
N LYS A 74 -11.97 -0.25 5.77
CA LYS A 74 -10.53 -0.01 5.67
C LYS A 74 -9.78 -1.23 5.15
N ILE A 75 -10.15 -2.43 5.62
CA ILE A 75 -9.53 -3.68 5.17
C ILE A 75 -9.78 -3.92 3.69
N LYS A 76 -11.01 -3.71 3.22
CA LYS A 76 -11.35 -3.86 1.80
C LYS A 76 -10.55 -2.88 0.93
N LEU A 77 -10.45 -1.64 1.40
CA LEU A 77 -9.70 -0.60 0.70
C LEU A 77 -8.21 -0.97 0.60
N MET A 78 -7.63 -1.46 1.70
CA MET A 78 -6.24 -1.91 1.73
C MET A 78 -6.00 -3.08 0.78
N ILE A 79 -6.92 -4.05 0.74
CA ILE A 79 -6.83 -5.20 -0.17
C ILE A 79 -6.88 -4.74 -1.63
N GLU A 80 -7.77 -3.82 -1.96
CA GLU A 80 -7.87 -3.27 -3.32
C GLU A 80 -6.57 -2.56 -3.74
N ILE A 81 -6.01 -1.78 -2.84
CA ILE A 81 -4.75 -1.08 -3.10
C ILE A 81 -3.61 -2.09 -3.30
N ALA A 82 -3.54 -3.11 -2.44
CA ALA A 82 -2.52 -4.15 -2.56
C ALA A 82 -2.63 -4.91 -3.89
N LYS A 83 -3.84 -5.26 -4.29
CA LYS A 83 -4.08 -5.91 -5.60
C LYS A 83 -3.64 -5.01 -6.75
N LYS A 84 -3.91 -3.71 -6.65
CA LYS A 84 -3.49 -2.75 -7.68
C LYS A 84 -1.97 -2.65 -7.75
N ILE A 85 -1.28 -2.64 -6.62
CA ILE A 85 0.18 -2.63 -6.58
C ILE A 85 0.75 -3.88 -7.29
N ALA A 86 0.18 -5.05 -6.99
CA ALA A 86 0.60 -6.30 -7.63
C ALA A 86 0.38 -6.25 -9.15
N GLU A 87 -0.73 -5.69 -9.59
CA GLU A 87 -1.05 -5.52 -11.01
C GLU A 87 -0.05 -4.58 -11.70
N ILE A 88 0.29 -3.47 -11.05
CA ILE A 88 1.29 -2.52 -11.56
C ILE A 88 2.64 -3.19 -11.73
N ARG A 89 3.07 -3.97 -10.75
CA ARG A 89 4.34 -4.71 -10.81
C ARG A 89 4.35 -5.71 -11.96
N LYS A 90 3.24 -6.40 -12.16
CA LYS A 90 3.10 -7.37 -13.26
C LYS A 90 3.23 -6.67 -14.61
N ARG A 91 2.60 -5.51 -14.79
CA ARG A 91 2.71 -4.73 -16.03
C ARG A 91 4.14 -4.27 -16.30
N ARG A 92 4.87 -3.87 -15.25
CA ARG A 92 6.28 -3.46 -15.36
C ARG A 92 7.15 -4.65 -15.80
N GLU A 93 6.91 -5.82 -15.26
CA GLU A 93 7.61 -7.04 -15.63
C GLU A 93 7.40 -7.40 -17.10
N GLU A 94 6.16 -7.32 -17.56
CA GLU A 94 5.83 -7.59 -18.96
C GLU A 94 6.54 -6.63 -19.90
N LYS A 95 6.62 -5.36 -19.55
CA LYS A 95 7.36 -4.37 -20.33
C LYS A 95 8.84 -4.70 -20.43
N ARG A 96 9.44 -5.19 -19.35
CA ARG A 96 10.85 -5.61 -19.34
C ARG A 96 11.08 -6.81 -20.25
N ARG A 97 10.14 -7.75 -20.30
CA ARG A 97 10.27 -8.94 -21.14
C ARG A 97 10.14 -8.66 -22.63
N ARG A 98 9.49 -7.56 -23.01
CA ARG A 98 9.29 -7.18 -24.41
C ARG A 98 10.49 -6.48 -25.06
N LYS A 99 11.50 -6.20 -24.29
CA LYS A 99 12.71 -5.58 -24.84
C LYS A 99 13.66 -6.64 -25.41
#